data_4ec9ee01499e2cf360cd2f831af095d1
#
_entry.id   4ec9ee01499e2cf360cd2f831af095d1
#
_cell.length_a   1.000
_cell.length_b   1.000
_cell.length_c   1.000
_cell.angle_alpha   90.00
_cell.angle_beta   90.00
_cell.angle_gamma   90.00
#
_symmetry.space_group_name_H-M   'P 1'
#
loop_
_entity.id
_entity.type
_entity.pdbx_description
1 polymer ?
#
loop_
_entity_poly.entity_id
_entity_poly.type
_entity_poly.pdbx_seq_one_letter_code
_entity_poly.pdbx_strand_id
1 'polypeptide(L)'
;MHYPKVYDVIVIGGGHAGTEAALAAARMGRQTLLLTHNIETLGQMSCNPAIGGIGKSHLVREIDALGGAMALAADKGGIQFRILNSRKGAAVRATRAQADRIRYKAAIRDTLENQANLDIFQQAADDLIVEGDTVKGVVTQTGIRFDAKTVVPVSYTHLTLPTKRIV
;
A
#
# COMPACT_ATOMS: atom_id res chain seq x y z
N MET A 1 -17.07 -14.93 -12.41
CA MET A 1 -17.75 -13.68 -12.87
C MET A 1 -16.68 -12.69 -13.31
N HIS A 2 -16.81 -12.06 -14.50
CA HIS A 2 -15.90 -11.00 -14.93
C HIS A 2 -16.37 -9.64 -14.41
N TYR A 3 -15.46 -8.88 -13.84
CA TYR A 3 -15.69 -7.48 -13.49
C TYR A 3 -15.64 -6.62 -14.77
N PRO A 4 -16.58 -5.69 -15.00
CA PRO A 4 -16.71 -5.03 -16.30
C PRO A 4 -15.62 -3.98 -16.61
N LYS A 5 -14.83 -3.56 -15.61
CA LYS A 5 -13.77 -2.55 -15.78
C LYS A 5 -12.41 -3.23 -15.92
N VAL A 6 -11.61 -2.79 -16.88
CA VAL A 6 -10.20 -3.18 -17.03
C VAL A 6 -9.32 -2.12 -16.38
N TYR A 7 -8.34 -2.56 -15.61
CA TYR A 7 -7.42 -1.67 -14.89
C TYR A 7 -6.05 -1.63 -15.58
N ASP A 8 -5.35 -0.52 -15.41
CA ASP A 8 -3.93 -0.45 -15.79
C ASP A 8 -3.08 -1.16 -14.75
N VAL A 9 -3.43 -0.97 -13.45
CA VAL A 9 -2.70 -1.52 -12.32
C VAL A 9 -3.68 -2.10 -11.30
N ILE A 10 -3.43 -3.32 -10.84
CA ILE A 10 -4.06 -3.88 -9.63
C ILE A 10 -2.99 -4.00 -8.55
N VAL A 11 -3.24 -3.40 -7.41
CA VAL A 11 -2.41 -3.55 -6.21
C VAL A 11 -3.12 -4.47 -5.22
N ILE A 12 -2.43 -5.52 -4.78
CA ILE A 12 -2.97 -6.50 -3.83
C ILE A 12 -2.35 -6.26 -2.46
N GLY A 13 -3.18 -5.86 -1.50
CA GLY A 13 -2.78 -5.63 -0.12
C GLY A 13 -2.89 -4.16 0.30
N GLY A 14 -3.64 -3.90 1.37
CA GLY A 14 -3.93 -2.56 1.90
C GLY A 14 -2.99 -2.07 3.01
N GLY A 15 -1.80 -2.67 3.16
CA GLY A 15 -0.75 -2.20 4.06
C GLY A 15 -0.04 -0.94 3.55
N HIS A 16 0.97 -0.45 4.27
CA HIS A 16 1.67 0.79 3.92
C HIS A 16 2.26 0.79 2.51
N ALA A 17 2.92 -0.29 2.11
CA ALA A 17 3.50 -0.39 0.78
C ALA A 17 2.44 -0.45 -0.33
N GLY A 18 1.33 -1.17 -0.09
CA GLY A 18 0.24 -1.25 -1.06
C GLY A 18 -0.53 0.06 -1.19
N THR A 19 -0.78 0.77 -0.10
CA THR A 19 -1.43 2.09 -0.15
C THR A 19 -0.58 3.10 -0.92
N GLU A 20 0.73 3.13 -0.68
CA GLU A 20 1.65 4.01 -1.43
C GLU A 20 1.74 3.63 -2.92
N ALA A 21 1.81 2.33 -3.25
CA ALA A 21 1.84 1.86 -4.63
C ALA A 21 0.57 2.22 -5.39
N ALA A 22 -0.60 2.01 -4.77
CA ALA A 22 -1.89 2.34 -5.37
C ALA A 22 -2.04 3.85 -5.61
N LEU A 23 -1.70 4.67 -4.61
CA LEU A 23 -1.73 6.11 -4.72
C LEU A 23 -0.75 6.63 -5.80
N ALA A 24 0.46 6.07 -5.87
CA ALA A 24 1.44 6.44 -6.88
C ALA A 24 0.92 6.17 -8.31
N ALA A 25 0.40 4.97 -8.56
CA ALA A 25 -0.17 4.60 -9.86
C ALA A 25 -1.35 5.50 -10.25
N ALA A 26 -2.26 5.76 -9.30
CA ALA A 26 -3.42 6.60 -9.53
C ALA A 26 -3.05 8.07 -9.80
N ARG A 27 -2.07 8.63 -9.06
CA ARG A 27 -1.53 9.99 -9.32
C ARG A 27 -0.89 10.11 -10.69
N MET A 28 -0.31 9.04 -11.22
CA MET A 28 0.21 8.98 -12.59
C MET A 28 -0.90 8.87 -13.66
N GLY A 29 -2.18 8.98 -13.27
CA GLY A 29 -3.32 8.91 -14.18
C GLY A 29 -3.68 7.49 -14.63
N ARG A 30 -3.20 6.45 -13.92
CA ARG A 30 -3.52 5.07 -14.24
C ARG A 30 -4.80 4.62 -13.56
N GLN A 31 -5.67 3.95 -14.29
CA GLN A 31 -6.85 3.31 -13.70
C GLN A 31 -6.38 2.19 -12.77
N THR A 32 -6.48 2.43 -11.49
CA THR A 32 -5.87 1.57 -10.45
C THR A 32 -6.96 0.94 -9.59
N LEU A 33 -6.78 -0.34 -9.27
CA LEU A 33 -7.57 -1.06 -8.27
C LEU A 33 -6.69 -1.39 -7.06
N LEU A 34 -7.12 -1.02 -5.88
CA LEU A 34 -6.58 -1.52 -4.62
C LEU A 34 -7.46 -2.65 -4.11
N LEU A 35 -6.97 -3.88 -4.19
CA LEU A 35 -7.65 -5.07 -3.71
C LEU A 35 -7.16 -5.41 -2.31
N THR A 36 -8.06 -5.41 -1.35
CA THR A 36 -7.75 -5.71 0.06
C THR A 36 -8.75 -6.67 0.65
N HIS A 37 -8.31 -7.56 1.54
CA HIS A 37 -9.23 -8.46 2.25
C HIS A 37 -10.16 -7.71 3.23
N ASN A 38 -9.73 -6.54 3.74
CA ASN A 38 -10.53 -5.75 4.66
C ASN A 38 -10.21 -4.26 4.53
N ILE A 39 -11.20 -3.47 4.14
CA ILE A 39 -11.10 -2.00 4.00
C ILE A 39 -10.82 -1.34 5.36
N GLU A 40 -11.35 -1.89 6.45
CA GLU A 40 -11.14 -1.35 7.78
C GLU A 40 -9.69 -1.45 8.27
N THR A 41 -8.85 -2.24 7.61
CA THR A 41 -7.43 -2.39 7.94
C THR A 41 -6.48 -1.62 7.03
N LEU A 42 -7.01 -0.79 6.12
CA LEU A 42 -6.21 0.08 5.26
C LEU A 42 -5.32 1.01 6.09
N GLY A 43 -4.01 1.02 5.81
CA GLY A 43 -3.03 1.83 6.54
C GLY A 43 -2.82 1.42 8.01
N GLN A 44 -3.26 0.23 8.42
CA GLN A 44 -3.12 -0.23 9.80
C GLN A 44 -1.66 -0.39 10.21
N MET A 45 -1.32 0.18 11.35
CA MET A 45 -0.03 -0.04 12.02
C MET A 45 -0.09 -1.34 12.84
N SER A 46 0.52 -2.41 12.37
CA SER A 46 0.50 -3.73 13.02
C SER A 46 1.43 -3.83 14.23
N CYS A 47 2.50 -3.05 14.26
CA CYS A 47 3.49 -3.03 15.33
C CYS A 47 3.36 -1.77 16.20
N ASN A 48 4.48 -1.19 16.62
CA ASN A 48 4.47 0.08 17.35
C ASN A 48 3.87 1.19 16.50
N PRO A 49 2.99 2.05 17.05
CA PRO A 49 2.37 3.13 16.31
C PRO A 49 3.36 4.29 16.11
N ALA A 50 4.39 4.04 15.32
CA ALA A 50 5.44 5.02 15.04
C ALA A 50 5.91 4.94 13.59
N ILE A 51 6.09 6.10 12.99
CA ILE A 51 6.66 6.28 11.66
C ILE A 51 8.05 6.87 11.77
N GLY A 52 9.00 6.35 11.01
CA GLY A 52 10.38 6.80 10.99
C GLY A 52 11.31 5.97 11.88
N GLY A 53 12.42 6.59 12.30
CA GLY A 53 13.55 5.93 12.95
C GLY A 53 14.75 5.83 12.03
N ILE A 54 15.87 5.26 12.52
CA ILE A 54 17.11 5.15 11.76
C ILE A 54 16.87 4.34 10.47
N GLY A 55 17.30 4.89 9.32
CA GLY A 55 17.04 4.34 8.00
C GLY A 55 15.61 4.57 7.50
N LYS A 56 14.62 4.26 8.31
CA LYS A 56 13.20 4.38 7.95
C LYS A 56 12.76 5.82 7.65
N SER A 57 13.21 6.79 8.46
CA SER A 57 12.86 8.20 8.22
C SER A 57 13.48 8.77 6.94
N HIS A 58 14.60 8.22 6.48
CA HIS A 58 15.18 8.61 5.19
C HIS A 58 14.27 8.17 4.04
N LEU A 59 13.84 6.90 4.06
CA LEU A 59 12.89 6.36 3.08
C LEU A 59 11.54 7.09 3.10
N VAL A 60 11.02 7.42 4.29
CA VAL A 60 9.77 8.21 4.40
C VAL A 60 9.90 9.56 3.71
N ARG A 61 11.04 10.25 3.85
CA ARG A 61 11.30 11.53 3.17
C ARG A 61 11.41 11.39 1.66
N GLU A 62 12.00 10.31 1.18
CA GLU A 62 12.07 10.03 -0.26
C GLU A 62 10.66 9.77 -0.83
N ILE A 63 9.84 8.98 -0.13
CA ILE A 63 8.45 8.74 -0.50
C ILE A 63 7.64 10.04 -0.48
N ASP A 64 7.81 10.87 0.53
CA ASP A 64 7.16 12.18 0.67
C ASP A 64 7.54 13.13 -0.48
N ALA A 65 8.82 13.19 -0.84
CA ALA A 65 9.31 13.98 -1.96
C ALA A 65 8.71 13.54 -3.31
N LEU A 66 8.29 12.28 -3.42
CA LEU A 66 7.56 11.73 -4.57
C LEU A 66 6.03 11.89 -4.46
N GLY A 67 5.55 12.63 -3.46
CA GLY A 67 4.13 12.87 -3.23
C GLY A 67 3.42 11.73 -2.48
N GLY A 68 4.14 10.93 -1.69
CA GLY A 68 3.57 9.85 -0.88
C GLY A 68 2.68 10.35 0.25
N ALA A 69 1.85 9.47 0.78
CA ALA A 69 0.84 9.80 1.78
C ALA A 69 1.30 9.59 3.23
N MET A 70 2.31 8.72 3.45
CA MET A 70 2.72 8.27 4.79
C MET A 70 3.17 9.42 5.70
N ALA A 71 3.98 10.35 5.19
CA ALA A 71 4.48 11.47 5.99
C ALA A 71 3.34 12.42 6.37
N LEU A 72 2.48 12.77 5.42
CA LEU A 72 1.30 13.63 5.67
C LEU A 72 0.33 12.99 6.66
N ALA A 73 0.10 11.69 6.54
CA ALA A 73 -0.73 10.95 7.50
C ALA A 73 -0.09 10.88 8.89
N ALA A 74 1.27 10.76 8.95
CA ALA A 74 2.01 10.80 10.20
C ALA A 74 1.93 12.18 10.87
N ASP A 75 1.92 13.27 10.10
CA ASP A 75 1.74 14.62 10.65
C ASP A 75 0.32 14.83 11.18
N LYS A 76 -0.71 14.35 10.47
CA LYS A 76 -2.11 14.40 10.91
C LYS A 76 -2.39 13.54 12.15
N GLY A 77 -1.76 12.38 12.25
CA GLY A 77 -1.94 11.41 13.33
C GLY A 77 -0.88 11.47 14.43
N GLY A 78 0.12 12.32 14.31
CA GLY A 78 1.26 12.38 15.23
C GLY A 78 0.90 12.92 16.61
N ILE A 79 1.37 12.23 17.65
CA ILE A 79 1.23 12.65 19.07
C ILE A 79 2.56 13.08 19.66
N GLN A 80 3.67 12.57 19.18
CA GLN A 80 4.99 12.95 19.63
C GLN A 80 6.00 12.83 18.49
N PHE A 81 6.83 13.86 18.34
CA PHE A 81 7.91 13.90 17.36
C PHE A 81 9.27 13.98 18.06
N ARG A 82 10.22 13.15 17.66
CA ARG A 82 11.56 13.13 18.25
C ARG A 82 12.63 13.02 17.16
N ILE A 83 13.77 13.67 17.41
CA ILE A 83 14.99 13.45 16.64
C ILE A 83 15.84 12.45 17.42
N LEU A 84 16.05 11.28 16.82
CA LEU A 84 16.94 10.25 17.35
C LEU A 84 18.39 10.59 17.00
N ASN A 85 19.31 10.21 17.88
CA ASN A 85 20.75 10.40 17.68
C ASN A 85 21.17 11.85 17.36
N SER A 86 20.49 12.85 17.95
CA SER A 86 20.75 14.27 17.71
C SER A 86 22.19 14.70 17.99
N ARG A 87 22.88 13.99 18.90
CA ARG A 87 24.28 14.22 19.26
C ARG A 87 25.30 13.42 18.45
N LYS A 88 24.84 12.61 17.49
CA LYS A 88 25.68 11.79 16.60
C LYS A 88 25.73 12.41 15.20
N GLY A 89 26.53 11.84 14.32
CA GLY A 89 26.69 12.34 12.95
C GLY A 89 25.39 12.37 12.15
N ALA A 90 25.35 13.20 11.12
CA ALA A 90 24.15 13.43 10.30
C ALA A 90 23.58 12.15 9.69
N ALA A 91 24.42 11.21 9.31
CA ALA A 91 24.00 9.94 8.68
C ALA A 91 23.12 9.06 9.56
N VAL A 92 23.23 9.16 10.88
CA VAL A 92 22.42 8.36 11.84
C VAL A 92 21.36 9.19 12.55
N ARG A 93 21.27 10.49 12.24
CA ARG A 93 20.25 11.37 12.78
C ARG A 93 18.93 11.09 12.07
N ALA A 94 17.91 10.74 12.84
CA ALA A 94 16.64 10.26 12.29
C ALA A 94 15.44 10.89 13.00
N THR A 95 14.38 11.17 12.27
CA THR A 95 13.10 11.59 12.85
C THR A 95 12.23 10.38 13.16
N ARG A 96 11.47 10.45 14.24
CA ARG A 96 10.47 9.46 14.60
C ARG A 96 9.21 10.16 15.09
N ALA A 97 8.08 9.85 14.48
CA ALA A 97 6.76 10.27 14.91
C ALA A 97 6.06 9.12 15.62
N GLN A 98 5.64 9.32 16.86
CA GLN A 98 4.68 8.45 17.52
C GLN A 98 3.29 8.89 17.07
N ALA A 99 2.45 7.97 16.61
CA ALA A 99 1.17 8.29 16.01
C ALA A 99 0.00 7.66 16.78
N ASP A 100 -1.13 8.34 16.77
CA ASP A 100 -2.43 7.76 17.10
C ASP A 100 -2.84 6.85 15.94
N ARG A 101 -3.05 5.56 16.22
CA ARG A 101 -3.40 4.56 15.20
C ARG A 101 -4.70 4.86 14.48
N ILE A 102 -5.69 5.38 15.21
CA ILE A 102 -7.02 5.67 14.66
C ILE A 102 -6.92 6.86 13.70
N ARG A 103 -6.28 7.94 14.15
CA ARG A 103 -6.10 9.16 13.35
C ARG A 103 -5.24 8.91 12.11
N TYR A 104 -4.14 8.16 12.26
CA TYR A 104 -3.28 7.81 11.12
C TYR A 104 -4.04 6.97 10.09
N LYS A 105 -4.74 5.93 10.54
CA LYS A 105 -5.56 5.08 9.67
C LYS A 105 -6.65 5.89 8.96
N ALA A 106 -7.34 6.76 9.69
CA ALA A 106 -8.35 7.65 9.11
C ALA A 106 -7.76 8.58 8.04
N ALA A 107 -6.57 9.14 8.26
CA ALA A 107 -5.90 10.00 7.29
C ALA A 107 -5.50 9.25 6.01
N ILE A 108 -4.99 8.01 6.13
CA ILE A 108 -4.68 7.16 4.97
C ILE A 108 -5.96 6.80 4.21
N ARG A 109 -7.03 6.40 4.91
CA ARG A 109 -8.31 6.06 4.30
C ARG A 109 -8.90 7.25 3.54
N ASP A 110 -8.95 8.41 4.16
CA ASP A 110 -9.42 9.65 3.53
C ASP A 110 -8.65 9.96 2.24
N THR A 111 -7.33 9.81 2.26
CA THR A 111 -6.49 10.00 1.08
C THR A 111 -6.81 9.00 -0.03
N LEU A 112 -7.00 7.72 0.31
CA LEU A 112 -7.31 6.68 -0.67
C LEU A 112 -8.69 6.86 -1.29
N GLU A 113 -9.71 7.14 -0.47
CA GLU A 113 -11.10 7.27 -0.91
C GLU A 113 -11.32 8.52 -1.80
N ASN A 114 -10.50 9.57 -1.61
CA ASN A 114 -10.58 10.80 -2.39
C ASN A 114 -9.60 10.84 -3.58
N GLN A 115 -8.78 9.79 -3.79
CA GLN A 115 -7.84 9.75 -4.89
C GLN A 115 -8.54 9.46 -6.22
N ALA A 116 -8.42 10.37 -7.18
CA ALA A 116 -8.88 10.13 -8.54
C ALA A 116 -8.17 8.92 -9.19
N ASN A 117 -8.85 8.20 -10.06
CA ASN A 117 -8.36 7.01 -10.77
C ASN A 117 -8.06 5.80 -9.86
N LEU A 118 -8.52 5.79 -8.61
CA LEU A 118 -8.36 4.71 -7.68
C LEU A 118 -9.72 4.14 -7.27
N ASP A 119 -9.91 2.85 -7.52
CA ASP A 119 -11.01 2.08 -6.96
C ASP A 119 -10.48 1.19 -5.82
N ILE A 120 -11.27 1.02 -4.78
CA ILE A 120 -10.96 0.13 -3.66
C ILE A 120 -11.99 -0.99 -3.65
N PHE A 121 -11.53 -2.23 -3.59
CA PHE A 121 -12.42 -3.37 -3.56
C PHE A 121 -12.05 -4.33 -2.43
N GLN A 122 -13.06 -4.70 -1.62
CA GLN A 122 -12.87 -5.60 -0.49
C GLN A 122 -13.07 -7.04 -0.90
N GLN A 123 -12.00 -7.71 -1.22
CA GLN A 123 -11.91 -9.15 -1.43
C GLN A 123 -10.46 -9.61 -1.25
N ALA A 124 -10.26 -10.83 -0.80
CA ALA A 124 -8.95 -11.44 -0.84
C ALA A 124 -8.64 -11.93 -2.26
N ALA A 125 -7.43 -11.67 -2.74
CA ALA A 125 -6.93 -12.28 -3.95
C ALA A 125 -6.64 -13.77 -3.70
N ASP A 126 -7.01 -14.60 -4.66
CA ASP A 126 -6.82 -16.05 -4.60
C ASP A 126 -5.70 -16.47 -5.55
N ASP A 127 -5.77 -16.03 -6.81
CA ASP A 127 -4.81 -16.40 -7.84
C ASP A 127 -4.58 -15.27 -8.85
N LEU A 128 -3.48 -15.37 -9.60
CA LEU A 128 -3.18 -14.52 -10.73
C LEU A 128 -3.71 -15.14 -12.03
N ILE A 129 -4.24 -14.30 -12.91
CA ILE A 129 -4.58 -14.70 -14.26
C ILE A 129 -3.31 -14.55 -15.10
N VAL A 130 -2.76 -15.67 -15.57
CA VAL A 130 -1.54 -15.69 -16.38
C VAL A 130 -1.82 -16.36 -17.72
N GLU A 131 -1.42 -15.73 -18.81
CA GLU A 131 -1.48 -16.26 -20.17
C GLU A 131 -0.06 -16.28 -20.77
N GLY A 132 0.49 -17.48 -20.96
CA GLY A 132 1.91 -17.64 -21.29
C GLY A 132 2.77 -17.02 -20.16
N ASP A 133 3.66 -16.11 -20.50
CA ASP A 133 4.55 -15.40 -19.56
C ASP A 133 4.00 -14.01 -19.12
N THR A 134 2.72 -13.75 -19.38
CA THR A 134 2.13 -12.44 -19.12
C THR A 134 1.01 -12.52 -18.11
N VAL A 135 1.09 -11.69 -17.06
CA VAL A 135 -0.02 -11.48 -16.11
C VAL A 135 -1.12 -10.68 -16.80
N LYS A 136 -2.37 -11.14 -16.68
CA LYS A 136 -3.58 -10.53 -17.25
C LYS A 136 -4.55 -10.00 -16.20
N GLY A 137 -4.35 -10.35 -14.95
CA GLY A 137 -5.25 -9.91 -13.89
C GLY A 137 -5.19 -10.78 -12.63
N VAL A 138 -6.27 -10.73 -11.88
CA VAL A 138 -6.40 -11.39 -10.57
C VAL A 138 -7.77 -12.05 -10.45
N VAL A 139 -7.82 -13.21 -9.80
CA VAL A 139 -9.05 -13.87 -9.35
C VAL A 139 -9.17 -13.71 -7.84
N THR A 140 -10.35 -13.35 -7.36
CA THR A 140 -10.64 -13.29 -5.93
C THR A 140 -11.14 -14.64 -5.40
N GLN A 141 -11.13 -14.82 -4.08
CA GLN A 141 -11.67 -16.02 -3.41
C GLN A 141 -13.14 -16.31 -3.75
N THR A 142 -13.91 -15.30 -4.10
CA THR A 142 -15.31 -15.48 -4.53
C THR A 142 -15.44 -15.74 -6.04
N GLY A 143 -14.33 -15.88 -6.76
CA GLY A 143 -14.31 -16.17 -8.20
C GLY A 143 -14.54 -14.95 -9.10
N ILE A 144 -14.47 -13.72 -8.57
CA ILE A 144 -14.51 -12.51 -9.39
C ILE A 144 -13.14 -12.34 -10.08
N ARG A 145 -13.16 -12.13 -11.39
CA ARG A 145 -11.99 -11.90 -12.23
C ARG A 145 -11.88 -10.41 -12.53
N PHE A 146 -10.74 -9.83 -12.22
CA PHE A 146 -10.36 -8.47 -12.59
C PHE A 146 -9.25 -8.52 -13.61
N ASP A 147 -9.46 -7.90 -14.77
CA ASP A 147 -8.46 -7.82 -15.81
C ASP A 147 -7.57 -6.59 -15.62
N ALA A 148 -6.26 -6.75 -15.80
CA ALA A 148 -5.28 -5.68 -15.67
C ALA A 148 -4.05 -5.89 -16.55
N LYS A 149 -3.38 -4.77 -16.87
CA LYS A 149 -2.08 -4.79 -17.58
C LYS A 149 -0.93 -5.15 -16.65
N THR A 150 -1.04 -4.79 -15.37
CA THR A 150 0.02 -4.97 -14.37
C THR A 150 -0.61 -5.32 -13.01
N VAL A 151 0.04 -6.23 -12.29
CA VAL A 151 -0.35 -6.59 -10.92
C VAL A 151 0.84 -6.40 -10.00
N VAL A 152 0.62 -5.70 -8.89
CA VAL A 152 1.61 -5.43 -7.83
C VAL A 152 1.19 -6.14 -6.56
N PRO A 153 1.66 -7.37 -6.29
CA PRO A 153 1.36 -8.09 -5.06
C PRO A 153 2.19 -7.54 -3.90
N VAL A 154 1.53 -7.02 -2.86
CA VAL A 154 2.15 -6.43 -1.67
C VAL A 154 1.59 -7.09 -0.40
N SER A 155 1.32 -8.38 -0.47
CA SER A 155 0.78 -9.12 0.66
C SER A 155 1.90 -9.75 1.49
N TYR A 156 1.83 -9.58 2.81
CA TYR A 156 2.78 -10.16 3.77
C TYR A 156 2.47 -11.63 4.12
N THR A 157 1.23 -12.06 3.94
CA THR A 157 0.79 -13.38 4.35
C THR A 157 -0.08 -14.00 3.27
N HIS A 158 0.32 -15.17 2.80
CA HIS A 158 -0.46 -16.17 2.05
C HIS A 158 -0.78 -15.92 0.57
N LEU A 159 -0.06 -15.07 -0.15
CA LEU A 159 0.20 -15.43 -1.53
C LEU A 159 1.37 -16.42 -1.52
N THR A 160 1.11 -17.66 -1.12
CA THR A 160 1.91 -18.75 -1.63
C THR A 160 1.63 -18.76 -3.13
N LEU A 161 2.47 -18.07 -3.89
CA LEU A 161 2.61 -18.38 -5.29
C LEU A 161 2.68 -19.91 -5.34
N PRO A 162 1.84 -20.60 -6.11
CA PRO A 162 1.93 -22.03 -6.21
C PRO A 162 3.28 -22.38 -6.80
N THR A 163 4.27 -22.59 -5.91
CA THR A 163 5.60 -23.10 -6.26
C THR A 163 5.55 -24.50 -6.89
N LYS A 164 4.35 -24.99 -7.18
CA LYS A 164 4.08 -26.30 -7.78
C LYS A 164 3.87 -26.30 -9.30
N ARG A 165 4.14 -25.20 -9.99
CA ARG A 165 4.04 -25.15 -11.46
C ARG A 165 5.31 -24.63 -12.14
N ILE A 166 6.48 -24.86 -11.55
CA ILE A 166 7.74 -24.80 -12.27
C ILE A 166 8.29 -26.23 -12.27
N VAL A 167 7.77 -27.05 -13.15
CA VAL A 167 8.42 -28.24 -13.73
C VAL A 167 8.00 -28.24 -15.19
#